data_fa5a899763edc41199e09ff822347479
#
_entry.id   fa5a899763edc41199e09ff822347479
#
_cell.length_a   1.000
_cell.length_b   1.000
_cell.length_c   1.000
_cell.angle_alpha   90.00
_cell.angle_beta   90.00
_cell.angle_gamma   90.00
#
_symmetry.space_group_name_H-M   'P 1'
#
loop_
_entity.id
_entity.type
_entity.pdbx_description
1 polymer ?
#
loop_
_entity_poly.entity_id
_entity_poly.type
_entity_poly.pdbx_seq_one_letter_code
_entity_poly.pdbx_strand_id
1 'polypeptide(L)'
;VFIAKALTQKPQILLLDEPTNHLDMKYKVALMKQLRAFKGTTIVVLHDLNLAAQYCDHIVIMNSGTILKEGSPTEVLTPEILEPIFEVPFKTSWDEGRYHLYY
;
A
#
# COMPACT_ATOMS: atom_id res chain seq x y z
N VAL A 1 10.18 -9.74 13.85
CA VAL A 1 11.62 -9.98 14.02
C VAL A 1 12.40 -9.55 12.79
N PHE A 2 11.95 -9.95 11.62
CA PHE A 2 12.63 -9.56 10.37
C PHE A 2 12.62 -8.03 10.17
N ILE A 3 11.48 -7.41 10.37
CA ILE A 3 11.33 -5.97 10.18
C ILE A 3 12.17 -5.20 11.22
N ALA A 4 12.15 -5.64 12.48
CA ALA A 4 12.95 -5.00 13.50
C ALA A 4 14.44 -5.06 13.20
N LYS A 5 14.91 -6.21 12.70
CA LYS A 5 16.31 -6.38 12.31
C LYS A 5 16.68 -5.45 11.18
N ALA A 6 15.81 -5.32 10.17
CA ALA A 6 16.07 -4.44 9.03
C ALA A 6 16.13 -2.98 9.47
N LEU A 7 15.23 -2.55 10.38
CA LEU A 7 15.21 -1.17 10.87
C LEU A 7 16.45 -0.85 11.71
N THR A 8 16.92 -1.79 12.54
CA THR A 8 18.11 -1.55 13.36
C THR A 8 19.38 -1.48 12.55
N GLN A 9 19.43 -2.16 11.40
CA GLN A 9 20.57 -2.12 10.49
C GLN A 9 20.57 -0.88 9.61
N LYS A 10 19.50 -0.06 9.67
CA LYS A 10 19.33 1.16 8.89
C LYS A 10 19.56 0.94 7.39
N PRO A 11 18.90 -0.05 6.77
CA PRO A 11 19.05 -0.24 5.33
C PRO A 11 18.51 0.97 4.58
N GLN A 12 19.07 1.27 3.42
CA GLN A 12 18.57 2.35 2.58
C GLN A 12 17.29 1.95 1.86
N ILE A 13 17.14 0.68 1.56
CA ILE A 13 15.95 0.15 0.90
C ILE A 13 15.45 -1.05 1.71
N LEU A 14 14.17 -1.02 2.05
CA LEU A 14 13.49 -2.09 2.74
C LEU A 14 12.45 -2.69 1.80
N LEU A 15 12.54 -3.98 1.54
CA LEU A 15 11.61 -4.68 0.65
C LEU A 15 10.83 -5.71 1.44
N LEU A 16 9.50 -5.60 1.40
CA LEU A 16 8.60 -6.49 2.13
C LEU A 16 7.51 -7.02 1.21
N ASP A 17 7.22 -8.32 1.32
CA ASP A 17 6.19 -8.96 0.53
C ASP A 17 5.03 -9.34 1.45
N GLU A 18 3.89 -8.66 1.26
CA GLU A 18 2.65 -8.86 2.02
C GLU A 18 2.88 -8.93 3.53
N PRO A 19 3.53 -7.90 4.12
CA PRO A 19 3.87 -7.97 5.55
C PRO A 19 2.64 -7.89 6.45
N THR A 20 1.50 -7.44 5.91
CA THR A 20 0.26 -7.33 6.69
C THR A 20 -0.63 -8.57 6.58
N ASN A 21 -0.21 -9.57 5.80
CA ASN A 21 -0.99 -10.79 5.62
C ASN A 21 -1.14 -11.52 6.95
N HIS A 22 -2.37 -11.95 7.26
CA HIS A 22 -2.73 -12.66 8.50
C HIS A 22 -2.61 -11.82 9.77
N LEU A 23 -2.45 -10.49 9.67
CA LEU A 23 -2.45 -9.62 10.83
C LEU A 23 -3.84 -9.05 11.10
N ASP A 24 -4.16 -8.83 12.38
CA ASP A 24 -5.35 -8.09 12.77
C ASP A 24 -5.21 -6.62 12.38
N MET A 25 -6.35 -5.93 12.27
CA MET A 25 -6.38 -4.51 11.88
C MET A 25 -5.43 -3.66 12.74
N LYS A 26 -5.42 -3.88 14.05
CA LYS A 26 -4.55 -3.13 14.95
C LYS A 26 -3.09 -3.28 14.57
N TYR A 27 -2.66 -4.50 14.28
CA TYR A 27 -1.26 -4.77 13.94
C TYR A 27 -0.91 -4.32 12.52
N LYS A 28 -1.88 -4.39 11.59
CA LYS A 28 -1.67 -3.85 10.24
C LYS A 28 -1.37 -2.36 10.29
N VAL A 29 -2.17 -1.61 11.03
CA VAL A 29 -2.00 -0.16 11.14
C VAL A 29 -0.68 0.16 11.82
N ALA A 30 -0.35 -0.54 12.91
CA ALA A 30 0.91 -0.32 13.63
C ALA A 30 2.12 -0.57 12.73
N LEU A 31 2.08 -1.65 11.95
CA LEU A 31 3.16 -1.97 11.02
C LEU A 31 3.32 -0.89 9.95
N MET A 32 2.22 -0.46 9.34
CA MET A 32 2.28 0.56 8.29
C MET A 32 2.82 1.89 8.82
N LYS A 33 2.48 2.25 10.06
CA LYS A 33 3.03 3.45 10.69
C LYS A 33 4.53 3.34 10.92
N GLN A 34 5.01 2.16 11.33
CA GLN A 34 6.45 1.92 11.50
C GLN A 34 7.19 2.04 10.17
N LEU A 35 6.62 1.47 9.11
CA LEU A 35 7.23 1.55 7.79
C LEU A 35 7.27 2.98 7.27
N ARG A 36 6.24 3.75 7.53
CA ARG A 36 6.20 5.14 7.11
C ARG A 36 7.23 6.01 7.85
N ALA A 37 7.53 5.68 9.11
CA ALA A 37 8.53 6.39 9.90
C ALA A 37 9.97 6.00 9.53
N PHE A 38 10.15 4.96 8.74
CA PHE A 38 11.47 4.48 8.34
C PHE A 38 12.18 5.52 7.47
N LYS A 39 13.44 5.79 7.80
CA LYS A 39 14.26 6.78 7.09
C LYS A 39 14.99 6.14 5.91
N GLY A 40 14.27 5.81 4.88
CA GLY A 40 14.81 5.19 3.70
C GLY A 40 13.66 4.94 2.75
N THR A 41 13.91 4.15 1.74
CA THR A 41 12.88 3.76 0.79
C THR A 41 12.31 2.41 1.20
N THR A 42 10.99 2.34 1.36
CA THR A 42 10.28 1.08 1.62
C THR A 42 9.50 0.70 0.39
N ILE A 43 9.71 -0.51 -0.09
CA ILE A 43 8.91 -1.10 -1.16
C ILE A 43 8.11 -2.23 -0.55
N VAL A 44 6.79 -2.15 -0.64
CA VAL A 44 5.92 -3.14 -0.01
C VAL A 44 4.88 -3.64 -1.01
N VAL A 45 4.67 -4.94 -1.03
CA VAL A 45 3.61 -5.55 -1.83
C VAL A 45 2.40 -5.73 -0.94
N LEU A 46 1.28 -5.12 -1.33
CA LEU A 46 0.05 -5.15 -0.56
C LEU A 46 -1.12 -5.57 -1.45
N HIS A 47 -2.06 -6.30 -0.87
CA HIS A 47 -3.34 -6.59 -1.51
C HIS A 47 -4.47 -5.74 -0.95
N ASP A 48 -4.26 -5.08 0.17
CA ASP A 48 -5.25 -4.18 0.76
C ASP A 48 -5.12 -2.80 0.13
N LEU A 49 -6.08 -2.44 -0.72
CA LEU A 49 -6.05 -1.19 -1.46
C LEU A 49 -6.15 0.03 -0.55
N ASN A 50 -6.91 -0.08 0.55
CA ASN A 50 -7.04 1.04 1.49
C ASN A 50 -5.76 1.29 2.27
N LEU A 51 -5.04 0.24 2.67
CA LEU A 51 -3.73 0.43 3.29
C LEU A 51 -2.77 1.09 2.33
N ALA A 52 -2.76 0.66 1.07
CA ALA A 52 -1.92 1.27 0.05
C ALA A 52 -2.28 2.75 -0.14
N ALA A 53 -3.57 3.05 -0.22
CA ALA A 53 -4.05 4.42 -0.42
C ALA A 53 -3.65 5.34 0.74
N GLN A 54 -3.67 4.85 1.96
CA GLN A 54 -3.45 5.67 3.14
C GLN A 54 -1.98 5.82 3.53
N TYR A 55 -1.16 4.84 3.24
CA TYR A 55 0.22 4.82 3.75
C TYR A 55 1.31 4.88 2.68
N CYS A 56 0.98 4.69 1.41
CA CYS A 56 1.99 4.72 0.36
C CYS A 56 1.99 6.06 -0.38
N ASP A 57 3.17 6.52 -0.75
CA ASP A 57 3.33 7.77 -1.51
C ASP A 57 3.23 7.53 -3.00
N HIS A 58 3.66 6.36 -3.45
CA HIS A 58 3.68 5.99 -4.85
C HIS A 58 3.17 4.56 -4.99
N ILE A 59 2.26 4.34 -5.92
CA ILE A 59 1.63 3.04 -6.11
C ILE A 59 1.92 2.56 -7.52
N VAL A 60 2.28 1.27 -7.61
CA VAL A 60 2.48 0.58 -8.88
C VAL A 60 1.52 -0.58 -8.92
N ILE A 61 0.64 -0.61 -9.91
CA ILE A 61 -0.28 -1.73 -10.11
C ILE A 61 0.34 -2.67 -11.12
N MET A 62 0.49 -3.93 -10.71
CA MET A 62 1.09 -4.96 -11.56
C MET A 62 0.11 -6.10 -11.78
N ASN A 63 0.17 -6.69 -12.95
CA ASN A 63 -0.57 -7.89 -13.28
C ASN A 63 0.24 -8.74 -14.26
N SER A 64 0.45 -10.01 -13.92
CA SER A 64 1.18 -10.97 -14.74
C SER A 64 2.57 -10.46 -15.15
N GLY A 65 3.26 -9.82 -14.21
CA GLY A 65 4.62 -9.31 -14.44
C GLY A 65 4.69 -8.01 -15.22
N THR A 66 3.55 -7.39 -15.52
CA THR A 66 3.47 -6.15 -16.29
C THR A 66 2.97 -5.02 -15.41
N ILE A 67 3.59 -3.85 -15.52
CA ILE A 67 3.11 -2.65 -14.86
C ILE A 67 1.95 -2.08 -15.67
N LEU A 68 0.77 -1.99 -15.04
CA LEU A 68 -0.43 -1.47 -15.68
C LEU A 68 -0.56 0.04 -15.50
N LYS A 69 -0.21 0.54 -14.33
CA LYS A 69 -0.31 1.96 -14.00
C LYS A 69 0.58 2.26 -12.81
N GLU A 70 1.10 3.49 -12.73
CA GLU A 70 1.85 3.95 -11.55
C GLU A 70 1.63 5.43 -11.33
N GLY A 71 1.75 5.86 -10.09
CA GLY A 71 1.58 7.24 -9.70
C GLY A 71 1.21 7.38 -8.23
N SER A 72 0.73 8.56 -7.86
CA SER A 72 0.23 8.77 -6.50
C SER A 72 -1.06 7.97 -6.26
N PRO A 73 -1.44 7.74 -4.99
CA PRO A 73 -2.66 6.99 -4.71
C PRO A 73 -3.91 7.55 -5.39
N THR A 74 -4.08 8.87 -5.39
CA THR A 74 -5.26 9.49 -5.98
C THR A 74 -5.25 9.45 -7.51
N GLU A 75 -4.09 9.34 -8.13
CA GLU A 75 -3.97 9.20 -9.58
C GLU A 75 -4.23 7.78 -10.05
N VAL A 76 -3.86 6.79 -9.25
CA VAL A 76 -3.84 5.38 -9.65
C VAL A 76 -5.08 4.63 -9.16
N LEU A 77 -5.50 4.90 -7.92
CA LEU A 77 -6.61 4.17 -7.29
C LEU A 77 -7.94 4.86 -7.58
N THR A 78 -8.30 4.91 -8.84
CA THR A 78 -9.57 5.50 -9.30
C THR A 78 -10.47 4.40 -9.86
N PRO A 79 -11.81 4.59 -9.82
CA PRO A 79 -12.72 3.61 -10.41
C PRO A 79 -12.41 3.30 -11.86
N GLU A 80 -12.04 4.30 -12.66
CA GLU A 80 -11.75 4.14 -14.08
C GLU A 80 -10.60 3.16 -14.33
N ILE A 81 -9.62 3.15 -13.42
CA ILE A 81 -8.47 2.25 -13.53
C ILE A 81 -8.75 0.90 -12.88
N LEU A 82 -9.39 0.90 -11.70
CA LEU A 82 -9.54 -0.31 -10.89
C LEU A 82 -10.68 -1.23 -11.35
N GLU A 83 -11.79 -0.67 -11.84
CA GLU A 83 -12.95 -1.48 -12.22
C GLU A 83 -12.63 -2.49 -13.32
N PRO A 84 -11.91 -2.14 -14.40
CA PRO A 84 -11.54 -3.13 -15.40
C PRO A 84 -10.59 -4.21 -14.88
N ILE A 85 -9.74 -3.86 -13.92
CA ILE A 85 -8.72 -4.78 -13.39
C ILE A 85 -9.34 -5.79 -12.44
N PHE A 86 -10.16 -5.32 -11.50
CA PHE A 86 -10.74 -6.17 -10.45
C PHE A 86 -12.16 -6.66 -10.79
N GLU A 87 -12.78 -6.11 -11.82
CA GLU A 87 -14.10 -6.51 -12.31
C GLU A 87 -15.20 -6.35 -11.24
N VAL A 88 -15.06 -5.30 -10.41
CA VAL A 88 -16.08 -4.91 -9.43
C VAL A 88 -16.24 -3.40 -9.47
N PRO A 89 -17.43 -2.88 -9.10
CA PRO A 89 -17.61 -1.43 -8.99
C PRO A 89 -16.76 -0.85 -7.85
N PHE A 90 -16.22 0.34 -8.06
CA PHE A 90 -15.46 1.05 -7.04
C PHE A 90 -16.05 2.44 -6.82
N LYS A 91 -16.03 2.87 -5.57
CA LYS A 91 -16.33 4.24 -5.18
C LYS A 91 -15.20 4.76 -4.34
N THR A 92 -14.95 6.07 -4.42
CA THR A 92 -13.90 6.71 -3.64
C THR A 92 -14.50 7.86 -2.84
N SER A 93 -13.91 8.12 -1.68
CA SER A 93 -14.28 9.30 -0.90
C SER A 93 -13.11 9.74 -0.04
N TRP A 94 -13.17 10.99 0.42
CA TRP A 94 -12.25 11.53 1.40
C TRP A 94 -12.96 11.61 2.74
N ASP A 95 -12.32 11.08 3.78
CA ASP A 95 -12.85 11.09 5.13
C ASP A 95 -11.72 11.44 6.09
N GLU A 96 -11.85 12.55 6.80
CA GLU A 96 -10.85 13.05 7.74
C GLU A 96 -9.46 13.16 7.11
N GLY A 97 -9.41 13.61 5.85
CA GLY A 97 -8.15 13.75 5.12
C GLY A 97 -7.55 12.46 4.59
N ARG A 98 -8.30 11.35 4.64
CA ARG A 98 -7.86 10.06 4.15
C ARG A 98 -8.67 9.63 2.94
N TYR A 99 -7.97 9.08 1.97
CA TYR A 99 -8.59 8.57 0.75
C TYR A 99 -9.05 7.13 0.97
N HIS A 100 -10.34 6.89 0.77
CA HIS A 100 -10.95 5.58 0.98
C HIS A 100 -11.54 5.01 -0.30
N LEU A 101 -11.43 3.70 -0.45
CA LEU A 101 -12.01 2.95 -1.55
C LEU A 101 -13.11 2.04 -1.00
N TYR A 102 -14.23 2.02 -1.71
CA TYR A 102 -15.38 1.18 -1.38
C TYR A 102 -15.67 0.25 -2.56
N TYR A 103 -15.79 -1.04 -2.25
CA TYR A 103 -16.03 -2.05 -3.29
C TYR A 103 -16.77 -3.24 -2.75
#